data_8f39a2f4d91cf66f6eb7872864a1c1f0
#
_entry.id   8f39a2f4d91cf66f6eb7872864a1c1f0
#
_cell.length_a   1.000
_cell.length_b   1.000
_cell.length_c   1.000
_cell.angle_alpha   90.00
_cell.angle_beta   90.00
_cell.angle_gamma   90.00
#
_symmetry.space_group_name_H-M   'P 1'
#
loop_
_entity.id
_entity.type
_entity.pdbx_description
1 polymer ?
#
loop_
_entity_poly.entity_id
_entity_poly.type
_entity_poly.pdbx_seq_one_letter_code
_entity_poly.pdbx_strand_id
1 'polypeptide(L)'
;MSFYGCPDAGGIRAKCWKLLLNYLPSSKKEWPTVLEKQRTLYKHFIDEMIVQPGSNYDSTNTEAIVDHPLNPNPDSQWVAYFKDNEMLMQIDKDCRRLCPDLSFFQQPTEYPCPELMCSAGGFENLRTRVEHSVLKSETVSRSRFGITNMIPKKKRSNTDEYATLPEGQEAHWEVCERILFIYAKLNPGQGYVQGMNEIVGPIYYVFSTDTNLEWREHAEADCFFCFTSLMSEIRDNFIKSLDDSEHGIGSLMNRLMETVKAKDVRLHCRILEQNLRPEFYAFRWLTLLLSQEFPLPDVLRLWDSLFADEDRYELLVCICCAMLILVRTQLLDSDFPAMMKLVQTYPVSDIQKVISKAAEIAGR
;
A
#
# COMPACT_ATOMS: atom_id res chain seq x y z
N MET A 1 -13.53 -15.64 16.74
CA MET A 1 -12.48 -15.11 17.61
C MET A 1 -11.83 -13.90 16.96
N SER A 2 -11.34 -13.98 15.74
CA SER A 2 -10.67 -12.84 15.05
C SER A 2 -11.57 -11.61 14.89
N PHE A 3 -12.87 -11.77 14.67
CA PHE A 3 -13.82 -10.66 14.54
C PHE A 3 -13.84 -9.73 15.78
N TYR A 4 -13.63 -10.27 16.96
CA TYR A 4 -13.58 -9.50 18.22
C TYR A 4 -12.18 -8.99 18.58
N GLY A 5 -11.22 -9.13 17.66
CA GLY A 5 -9.83 -8.73 17.79
C GLY A 5 -8.89 -9.89 18.01
N CYS A 6 -7.73 -9.82 17.37
CA CYS A 6 -6.65 -10.77 17.57
C CYS A 6 -5.73 -10.26 18.70
N PRO A 7 -5.32 -11.11 19.65
CA PRO A 7 -4.29 -10.74 20.63
C PRO A 7 -2.96 -10.41 19.93
N ASP A 8 -2.26 -9.39 20.40
CA ASP A 8 -0.91 -9.04 19.93
C ASP A 8 0.14 -10.04 20.43
N ALA A 9 -0.16 -10.76 21.52
CA ALA A 9 0.76 -11.72 22.12
C ALA A 9 0.97 -12.96 21.24
N GLY A 10 2.23 -13.43 21.15
CA GLY A 10 2.58 -14.72 20.55
C GLY A 10 2.39 -14.83 19.04
N GLY A 11 2.37 -13.72 18.30
CA GLY A 11 2.23 -13.72 16.84
C GLY A 11 0.87 -14.25 16.36
N ILE A 12 -0.17 -14.18 17.20
CA ILE A 12 -1.50 -14.73 16.87
C ILE A 12 -2.11 -13.93 15.70
N ARG A 13 -2.06 -12.59 15.75
CA ARG A 13 -2.60 -11.73 14.69
C ARG A 13 -1.96 -12.05 13.33
N ALA A 14 -0.63 -12.14 13.27
CA ALA A 14 0.09 -12.46 12.04
C ALA A 14 -0.36 -13.80 11.44
N LYS A 15 -0.51 -14.83 12.26
CA LYS A 15 -1.00 -16.15 11.81
C LYS A 15 -2.46 -16.10 11.35
N CYS A 16 -3.32 -15.39 12.10
CA CYS A 16 -4.72 -15.20 11.72
C CYS A 16 -4.83 -14.50 10.37
N TRP A 17 -4.10 -13.41 10.15
CA TRP A 17 -4.16 -12.68 8.89
C TRP A 17 -3.64 -13.52 7.71
N LYS A 18 -2.56 -14.28 7.90
CA LYS A 18 -2.05 -15.22 6.89
C LYS A 18 -3.08 -16.28 6.49
N LEU A 19 -3.89 -16.75 7.45
CA LEU A 19 -5.00 -17.68 7.17
C LEU A 19 -6.17 -16.99 6.48
N LEU A 20 -6.60 -15.84 7.00
CA LEU A 20 -7.77 -15.10 6.52
C LEU A 20 -7.54 -14.45 5.14
N LEU A 21 -6.29 -14.18 4.79
CA LEU A 21 -5.86 -13.71 3.47
C LEU A 21 -5.45 -14.87 2.52
N ASN A 22 -5.82 -16.10 2.85
CA ASN A 22 -5.61 -17.30 2.02
C ASN A 22 -4.13 -17.59 1.66
N TYR A 23 -3.18 -17.05 2.43
CA TYR A 23 -1.76 -17.36 2.25
C TYR A 23 -1.40 -18.70 2.87
N LEU A 24 -1.93 -19.00 4.05
CA LEU A 24 -1.77 -20.30 4.71
C LEU A 24 -3.03 -21.15 4.50
N PRO A 25 -2.87 -22.45 4.15
CA PRO A 25 -3.99 -23.38 4.12
C PRO A 25 -4.48 -23.69 5.54
N SER A 26 -5.74 -24.12 5.67
CA SER A 26 -6.32 -24.54 6.95
C SER A 26 -5.60 -25.72 7.61
N SER A 27 -4.97 -26.59 6.80
CA SER A 27 -4.18 -27.73 7.25
C SER A 27 -2.77 -27.32 7.65
N LYS A 28 -2.44 -27.34 8.95
CA LYS A 28 -1.08 -27.03 9.44
C LYS A 28 0.02 -27.93 8.88
N LYS A 29 -0.33 -29.13 8.44
CA LYS A 29 0.65 -30.08 7.88
C LYS A 29 1.23 -29.59 6.56
N GLU A 30 0.48 -28.77 5.83
CA GLU A 30 0.88 -28.24 4.53
C GLU A 30 1.70 -26.95 4.64
N TRP A 31 1.71 -26.29 5.81
CA TRP A 31 2.39 -25.01 6.00
C TRP A 31 3.86 -25.02 5.58
N PRO A 32 4.70 -25.99 6.01
CA PRO A 32 6.12 -25.98 5.63
C PRO A 32 6.33 -25.96 4.13
N THR A 33 5.60 -26.82 3.40
CA THR A 33 5.71 -26.93 1.94
C THR A 33 5.23 -25.66 1.22
N VAL A 34 4.11 -25.09 1.69
CA VAL A 34 3.56 -23.86 1.11
C VAL A 34 4.51 -22.69 1.35
N LEU A 35 5.01 -22.53 2.59
CA LEU A 35 5.91 -21.47 2.96
C LEU A 35 7.22 -21.53 2.18
N GLU A 36 7.85 -22.70 2.11
CA GLU A 36 9.08 -22.91 1.36
C GLU A 36 8.89 -22.53 -0.12
N LYS A 37 7.83 -23.03 -0.75
CA LYS A 37 7.52 -22.73 -2.14
C LYS A 37 7.32 -21.23 -2.38
N GLN A 38 6.50 -20.57 -1.57
CA GLN A 38 6.16 -19.16 -1.75
C GLN A 38 7.36 -18.24 -1.47
N ARG A 39 8.13 -18.51 -0.42
CA ARG A 39 9.31 -17.74 -0.08
C ARG A 39 10.42 -17.87 -1.11
N THR A 40 10.62 -19.07 -1.65
CA THR A 40 11.54 -19.32 -2.78
C THR A 40 11.08 -18.58 -4.04
N LEU A 41 9.77 -18.60 -4.32
CA LEU A 41 9.21 -17.88 -5.46
C LEU A 41 9.39 -16.35 -5.32
N TYR A 42 9.20 -15.80 -4.13
CA TYR A 42 9.41 -14.38 -3.89
C TYR A 42 10.88 -13.98 -4.11
N LYS A 43 11.81 -14.80 -3.63
CA LYS A 43 13.24 -14.60 -3.89
C LYS A 43 13.55 -14.59 -5.38
N HIS A 44 12.96 -15.49 -6.14
CA HIS A 44 13.10 -15.52 -7.59
C HIS A 44 12.54 -14.24 -8.25
N PHE A 45 11.45 -13.67 -7.74
CA PHE A 45 10.96 -12.37 -8.21
C PHE A 45 11.94 -11.22 -7.94
N ILE A 46 12.61 -11.21 -6.79
CA ILE A 46 13.69 -10.24 -6.52
C ILE A 46 14.79 -10.40 -7.57
N ASP A 47 15.27 -11.63 -7.79
CA ASP A 47 16.37 -11.92 -8.70
C ASP A 47 16.06 -11.51 -10.15
N GLU A 48 14.80 -11.68 -10.60
CA GLU A 48 14.42 -11.37 -11.98
C GLU A 48 14.04 -9.90 -12.20
N MET A 49 13.45 -9.25 -11.20
CA MET A 49 12.81 -7.94 -11.39
C MET A 49 13.63 -6.76 -10.93
N ILE A 50 14.58 -6.97 -10.01
CA ILE A 50 15.46 -5.94 -9.49
C ILE A 50 16.86 -6.11 -10.11
N VAL A 51 16.93 -6.00 -11.43
CA VAL A 51 18.20 -6.15 -12.20
C VAL A 51 18.47 -4.89 -13.01
N GLN A 52 19.75 -4.55 -13.11
CA GLN A 52 20.22 -3.49 -14.00
C GLN A 52 20.34 -4.04 -15.43
N PRO A 53 19.77 -3.36 -16.47
CA PRO A 53 19.98 -3.79 -17.83
C PRO A 53 21.46 -3.84 -18.19
N GLY A 54 21.90 -4.95 -18.81
CA GLY A 54 23.30 -5.15 -19.22
C GLY A 54 24.19 -5.80 -18.19
N SER A 55 23.72 -6.15 -16.97
CA SER A 55 24.50 -6.86 -15.95
C SER A 55 24.74 -8.34 -16.30
N ASN A 56 23.91 -8.96 -17.10
CA ASN A 56 23.99 -10.36 -17.54
C ASN A 56 24.81 -10.53 -18.82
N TYR A 57 25.98 -9.90 -18.90
CA TYR A 57 26.89 -10.18 -20.01
C TYR A 57 27.56 -11.56 -19.80
N ASP A 58 26.98 -12.59 -20.40
CA ASP A 58 27.71 -13.79 -20.72
C ASP A 58 28.77 -13.43 -21.81
N SER A 59 30.02 -13.34 -21.38
CA SER A 59 31.17 -13.00 -22.21
C SER A 59 31.47 -14.01 -23.35
N THR A 60 30.56 -14.93 -23.61
CA THR A 60 30.74 -16.03 -24.57
C THR A 60 30.01 -15.82 -25.90
N ASN A 61 29.10 -14.84 -26.03
CA ASN A 61 28.39 -14.55 -27.29
C ASN A 61 28.82 -13.22 -27.89
N THR A 62 29.76 -13.26 -28.82
CA THR A 62 30.40 -12.12 -29.52
C THR A 62 29.52 -11.44 -30.59
N GLU A 63 28.27 -11.85 -30.79
CA GLU A 63 27.38 -11.28 -31.83
C GLU A 63 26.04 -10.72 -31.32
N ALA A 64 25.82 -10.67 -30.01
CA ALA A 64 24.61 -10.03 -29.48
C ALA A 64 24.74 -8.52 -29.61
N ILE A 65 23.84 -7.88 -30.36
CA ILE A 65 23.70 -6.43 -30.41
C ILE A 65 23.53 -5.94 -28.99
N VAL A 66 24.53 -5.22 -28.48
CA VAL A 66 24.52 -4.65 -27.12
C VAL A 66 23.33 -3.73 -27.01
N ASP A 67 22.33 -4.08 -26.19
CA ASP A 67 21.22 -3.20 -25.91
C ASP A 67 21.74 -1.94 -25.17
N HIS A 68 21.48 -0.77 -25.72
CA HIS A 68 22.05 0.50 -25.28
C HIS A 68 20.94 1.42 -24.81
N PRO A 69 21.14 2.28 -23.78
CA PRO A 69 20.14 3.21 -23.28
C PRO A 69 19.49 4.13 -24.31
N LEU A 70 20.12 4.34 -25.45
CA LEU A 70 19.60 5.14 -26.56
C LEU A 70 19.07 4.28 -27.72
N ASN A 71 18.86 3.00 -27.51
CA ASN A 71 18.29 2.11 -28.51
C ASN A 71 16.81 2.50 -28.77
N PRO A 72 16.42 2.87 -30.02
CA PRO A 72 15.05 3.26 -30.34
C PRO A 72 14.07 2.08 -30.38
N ASN A 73 14.56 0.83 -30.24
CA ASN A 73 13.70 -0.35 -30.26
C ASN A 73 12.75 -0.35 -29.05
N PRO A 74 11.42 -0.41 -29.26
CA PRO A 74 10.44 -0.47 -28.16
C PRO A 74 10.61 -1.71 -27.26
N ASP A 75 11.23 -2.77 -27.76
CA ASP A 75 11.52 -4.02 -27.00
C ASP A 75 12.84 -3.95 -26.21
N SER A 76 13.54 -2.79 -26.22
CA SER A 76 14.76 -2.59 -25.44
C SER A 76 14.48 -2.72 -23.95
N GLN A 77 15.34 -3.46 -23.23
CA GLN A 77 15.31 -3.57 -21.75
C GLN A 77 15.43 -2.18 -21.09
N TRP A 78 16.13 -1.23 -21.72
CA TRP A 78 16.25 0.13 -21.23
C TRP A 78 14.95 0.93 -21.25
N VAL A 79 14.09 0.71 -22.25
CA VAL A 79 12.76 1.35 -22.28
C VAL A 79 11.92 0.89 -21.10
N ALA A 80 11.90 -0.42 -20.83
CA ALA A 80 11.22 -0.97 -19.66
C ALA A 80 11.83 -0.43 -18.35
N TYR A 81 13.16 -0.39 -18.26
CA TYR A 81 13.87 0.15 -17.12
C TYR A 81 13.52 1.62 -16.82
N PHE A 82 13.46 2.48 -17.83
CA PHE A 82 13.11 3.88 -17.63
C PHE A 82 11.63 4.06 -17.23
N LYS A 83 10.74 3.27 -17.80
CA LYS A 83 9.33 3.26 -17.40
C LYS A 83 9.16 2.79 -15.93
N ASP A 84 9.91 1.77 -15.55
CA ASP A 84 9.93 1.28 -14.17
C ASP A 84 10.45 2.34 -13.21
N ASN A 85 11.40 3.21 -13.62
CA ASN A 85 11.91 4.29 -12.78
C ASN A 85 10.84 5.35 -12.46
N GLU A 86 9.96 5.68 -13.40
CA GLU A 86 8.86 6.61 -13.14
C GLU A 86 7.91 6.06 -12.07
N MET A 87 7.56 4.78 -12.21
CA MET A 87 6.73 4.07 -11.23
C MET A 87 7.42 3.97 -9.87
N LEU A 88 8.70 3.60 -9.84
CA LEU A 88 9.50 3.50 -8.63
C LEU A 88 9.58 4.83 -7.88
N MET A 89 9.79 5.93 -8.58
CA MET A 89 9.81 7.29 -7.99
C MET A 89 8.47 7.67 -7.34
N GLN A 90 7.35 7.19 -7.86
CA GLN A 90 6.06 7.40 -7.24
C GLN A 90 5.91 6.57 -5.97
N ILE A 91 6.27 5.29 -6.02
CA ILE A 91 6.26 4.37 -4.87
C ILE A 91 7.16 4.91 -3.76
N ASP A 92 8.40 5.33 -4.08
CA ASP A 92 9.37 5.90 -3.13
C ASP A 92 8.78 7.08 -2.35
N LYS A 93 8.15 8.03 -3.06
CA LYS A 93 7.53 9.20 -2.42
C LYS A 93 6.42 8.83 -1.45
N ASP A 94 5.63 7.82 -1.78
CA ASP A 94 4.50 7.39 -0.97
C ASP A 94 4.99 6.53 0.22
N CYS A 95 5.95 5.62 0.01
CA CYS A 95 6.51 4.79 1.09
C CYS A 95 7.29 5.58 2.13
N ARG A 96 8.05 6.61 1.73
CA ARG A 96 8.75 7.50 2.69
C ARG A 96 7.82 8.18 3.68
N ARG A 97 6.56 8.38 3.32
CA ARG A 97 5.54 9.05 4.13
C ARG A 97 4.56 8.08 4.79
N LEU A 98 4.89 6.79 4.76
CA LEU A 98 4.05 5.76 5.35
C LEU A 98 3.99 5.89 6.86
N CYS A 99 2.77 6.01 7.42
CA CYS A 99 2.50 6.16 8.86
C CYS A 99 3.46 7.17 9.55
N PRO A 100 3.40 8.48 9.21
CA PRO A 100 4.38 9.46 9.69
C PRO A 100 4.41 9.61 11.22
N ASP A 101 3.33 9.27 11.89
CA ASP A 101 3.22 9.28 13.35
C ASP A 101 3.94 8.11 14.03
N LEU A 102 4.43 7.16 13.26
CA LEU A 102 5.11 5.97 13.77
C LEU A 102 6.53 5.86 13.22
N SER A 103 7.53 6.01 14.08
CA SER A 103 8.95 5.96 13.69
C SER A 103 9.40 4.59 13.15
N PHE A 104 8.62 3.54 13.33
CA PHE A 104 8.94 2.18 12.91
C PHE A 104 9.38 2.10 11.44
N PHE A 105 8.63 2.69 10.53
CA PHE A 105 8.93 2.58 9.11
C PHE A 105 10.23 3.27 8.70
N GLN A 106 10.72 4.21 9.50
CA GLN A 106 12.00 4.92 9.28
C GLN A 106 13.19 4.20 9.94
N GLN A 107 12.96 3.20 10.76
CA GLN A 107 14.00 2.44 11.45
C GLN A 107 14.58 1.34 10.55
N PRO A 108 15.86 0.93 10.80
CA PRO A 108 16.45 -0.17 10.06
C PRO A 108 15.76 -1.50 10.39
N THR A 109 15.53 -2.31 9.36
CA THR A 109 15.08 -3.70 9.53
C THR A 109 16.21 -4.57 10.06
N GLU A 110 15.87 -5.57 10.88
CA GLU A 110 16.83 -6.59 11.35
C GLU A 110 17.17 -7.61 10.24
N TYR A 111 16.34 -7.67 9.19
CA TYR A 111 16.45 -8.63 8.09
C TYR A 111 16.49 -7.90 6.73
N PRO A 112 17.57 -7.14 6.45
CA PRO A 112 17.74 -6.48 5.16
C PRO A 112 17.90 -7.52 4.05
N CYS A 113 17.48 -7.19 2.83
CA CYS A 113 17.60 -8.07 1.67
C CYS A 113 19.09 -8.29 1.31
N PRO A 114 19.66 -9.50 1.47
CA PRO A 114 21.09 -9.73 1.27
C PRO A 114 21.55 -9.45 -0.17
N GLU A 115 20.71 -9.73 -1.14
CA GLU A 115 20.98 -9.57 -2.57
C GLU A 115 21.23 -8.10 -2.92
N LEU A 116 20.54 -7.17 -2.25
CA LEU A 116 20.64 -5.74 -2.50
C LEU A 116 21.73 -5.06 -1.67
N MET A 117 22.26 -5.75 -0.65
CA MET A 117 23.30 -5.22 0.22
C MET A 117 24.72 -5.50 -0.32
N CYS A 118 24.85 -6.45 -1.26
CA CYS A 118 26.12 -6.79 -1.90
C CYS A 118 26.17 -6.18 -3.29
N SER A 119 27.02 -5.21 -3.54
CA SER A 119 27.26 -4.62 -4.87
C SER A 119 27.85 -5.60 -5.90
N ALA A 120 28.07 -6.86 -5.52
CA ALA A 120 28.61 -7.91 -6.37
C ALA A 120 27.46 -8.72 -6.98
N GLY A 121 27.20 -8.55 -8.26
CA GLY A 121 26.24 -9.40 -8.97
C GLY A 121 25.26 -8.72 -9.91
N GLY A 122 25.41 -7.40 -10.14
CA GLY A 122 24.54 -6.66 -11.07
C GLY A 122 23.19 -6.27 -10.50
N PHE A 123 22.97 -6.49 -9.20
CA PHE A 123 21.79 -5.98 -8.50
C PHE A 123 21.97 -4.48 -8.22
N GLU A 124 21.01 -3.67 -8.65
CA GLU A 124 20.96 -2.26 -8.32
C GLU A 124 20.02 -2.05 -7.13
N ASN A 125 20.53 -1.45 -6.06
CA ASN A 125 19.68 -1.05 -4.93
C ASN A 125 18.62 -0.04 -5.42
N LEU A 126 17.35 -0.23 -5.07
CA LEU A 126 16.26 0.66 -5.46
C LEU A 126 16.51 2.10 -5.01
N ARG A 127 17.09 2.32 -3.83
CA ARG A 127 17.52 3.63 -3.32
C ARG A 127 18.47 4.34 -4.29
N THR A 128 19.54 3.66 -4.73
CA THR A 128 20.52 4.22 -5.69
C THR A 128 19.84 4.53 -7.02
N ARG A 129 18.93 3.67 -7.44
CA ARG A 129 18.15 3.84 -8.67
C ARG A 129 17.25 5.07 -8.63
N VAL A 130 16.59 5.32 -7.51
CA VAL A 130 15.78 6.53 -7.27
C VAL A 130 16.69 7.77 -7.26
N GLU A 131 17.79 7.75 -6.52
CA GLU A 131 18.74 8.87 -6.44
C GLU A 131 19.28 9.26 -7.82
N HIS A 132 19.69 8.29 -8.64
CA HIS A 132 20.14 8.53 -10.01
C HIS A 132 19.04 9.12 -10.91
N SER A 133 17.80 8.68 -10.73
CA SER A 133 16.66 9.17 -11.50
C SER A 133 16.29 10.60 -11.11
N VAL A 134 16.36 10.96 -9.83
CA VAL A 134 16.15 12.31 -9.32
C VAL A 134 17.24 13.26 -9.83
N LEU A 135 18.50 12.87 -9.77
CA LEU A 135 19.63 13.69 -10.27
C LEU A 135 19.48 14.00 -11.77
N LYS A 136 19.02 13.03 -12.58
CA LYS A 136 18.77 13.27 -14.01
C LYS A 136 17.62 14.24 -14.26
N SER A 137 16.55 14.20 -13.44
CA SER A 137 15.40 15.09 -13.59
C SER A 137 15.70 16.53 -13.16
N GLU A 138 16.58 16.74 -12.20
CA GLU A 138 16.96 18.07 -11.71
C GLU A 138 17.96 18.79 -12.63
N THR A 139 18.75 18.06 -13.42
CA THR A 139 19.76 18.62 -14.32
C THR A 139 19.18 19.13 -15.65
N VAL A 140 17.94 18.80 -16.00
CA VAL A 140 17.31 19.20 -17.27
C VAL A 140 16.22 20.26 -17.03
N SER A 141 16.60 21.48 -16.71
CA SER A 141 15.68 22.64 -16.85
C SER A 141 15.79 23.16 -18.29
N ARG A 142 14.80 22.83 -19.14
CA ARG A 142 14.68 23.41 -20.47
C ARG A 142 14.27 24.90 -20.35
N SER A 143 15.21 25.81 -20.64
CA SER A 143 14.87 27.18 -20.92
C SER A 143 14.20 27.26 -22.30
N ARG A 144 13.22 28.17 -22.45
CA ARG A 144 12.50 28.45 -23.69
C ARG A 144 13.42 28.88 -24.87
N PHE A 145 14.70 29.11 -24.63
CA PHE A 145 15.71 29.57 -25.59
C PHE A 145 16.81 28.55 -25.91
N GLY A 146 16.63 27.26 -25.55
CA GLY A 146 17.55 26.21 -26.01
C GLY A 146 18.95 26.23 -25.38
N ILE A 147 19.22 27.06 -24.40
CA ILE A 147 20.49 27.13 -23.67
C ILE A 147 20.36 26.39 -22.35
N THR A 148 21.01 25.22 -22.28
CA THR A 148 21.17 24.47 -21.03
C THR A 148 22.22 25.14 -20.16
N ASN A 149 21.82 25.99 -19.24
CA ASN A 149 22.67 26.43 -18.15
C ASN A 149 22.62 25.35 -17.05
N MET A 150 23.69 24.60 -16.89
CA MET A 150 23.96 23.80 -15.70
C MET A 150 24.18 24.77 -14.52
N ILE A 151 23.14 25.15 -13.84
CA ILE A 151 23.24 25.84 -12.56
C ILE A 151 23.28 24.72 -11.52
N PRO A 152 24.37 24.53 -10.78
CA PRO A 152 24.33 23.66 -9.62
C PRO A 152 23.36 24.28 -8.62
N LYS A 153 22.13 23.78 -8.56
CA LYS A 153 21.22 24.15 -7.50
C LYS A 153 21.89 23.75 -6.18
N LYS A 154 22.22 24.79 -5.36
CA LYS A 154 22.52 24.60 -3.95
C LYS A 154 21.58 23.52 -3.42
N LYS A 155 22.13 22.46 -2.83
CA LYS A 155 21.39 21.51 -2.00
C LYS A 155 20.44 22.35 -1.15
N ARG A 156 19.14 22.32 -1.42
CA ARG A 156 18.17 22.76 -0.45
C ARG A 156 18.41 21.87 0.76
N SER A 157 18.86 22.45 1.84
CA SER A 157 18.76 21.87 3.17
C SER A 157 17.28 21.80 3.50
N ASN A 158 16.57 20.89 2.87
CA ASN A 158 15.30 20.45 3.39
C ASN A 158 15.66 19.55 4.55
N THR A 159 15.39 20.06 5.73
CA THR A 159 15.20 19.37 6.98
C THR A 159 15.08 17.86 6.80
N ASP A 160 15.95 17.17 7.52
CA ASP A 160 16.22 15.74 7.59
C ASP A 160 15.00 14.83 7.89
N GLU A 161 13.80 15.19 7.46
CA GLU A 161 12.58 14.38 7.67
C GLU A 161 12.63 13.02 6.95
N TYR A 162 13.57 12.84 6.01
CA TYR A 162 13.69 11.61 5.21
C TYR A 162 15.16 11.26 4.95
N ALA A 163 15.99 11.38 5.96
CA ALA A 163 17.39 10.98 5.86
C ALA A 163 17.47 9.49 5.51
N THR A 164 18.14 9.17 4.41
CA THR A 164 18.44 7.78 4.06
C THR A 164 19.37 7.17 5.11
N LEU A 165 19.11 5.92 5.47
CA LEU A 165 19.98 5.19 6.39
C LEU A 165 21.39 5.01 5.79
N PRO A 166 22.42 4.81 6.64
CA PRO A 166 23.78 4.50 6.19
C PRO A 166 23.81 3.32 5.22
N GLU A 167 24.83 3.30 4.37
CA GLU A 167 25.09 2.17 3.48
C GLU A 167 25.20 0.87 4.30
N GLY A 168 24.56 -0.18 3.83
CA GLY A 168 24.49 -1.45 4.54
C GLY A 168 23.29 -1.58 5.50
N GLN A 169 22.41 -0.58 5.59
CA GLN A 169 21.17 -0.63 6.36
C GLN A 169 19.97 -0.35 5.45
N GLU A 170 18.87 -1.03 5.70
CA GLU A 170 17.63 -0.90 4.96
C GLU A 170 16.48 -0.50 5.92
N ALA A 171 15.70 0.52 5.58
CA ALA A 171 14.56 0.93 6.38
C ALA A 171 13.36 0.04 6.09
N HIS A 172 12.43 -0.08 7.05
CA HIS A 172 11.20 -0.84 6.87
C HIS A 172 10.33 -0.29 5.72
N TRP A 173 10.35 1.02 5.45
CA TRP A 173 9.63 1.58 4.31
C TRP A 173 10.22 1.16 2.96
N GLU A 174 11.54 0.91 2.87
CA GLU A 174 12.22 0.42 1.66
C GLU A 174 11.82 -1.02 1.34
N VAL A 175 11.55 -1.82 2.37
CA VAL A 175 10.98 -3.17 2.18
C VAL A 175 9.55 -3.06 1.60
N CYS A 176 8.73 -2.15 2.09
CA CYS A 176 7.40 -1.90 1.52
C CYS A 176 7.49 -1.40 0.07
N GLU A 177 8.45 -0.52 -0.24
CA GLU A 177 8.74 -0.06 -1.60
C GLU A 177 9.05 -1.23 -2.54
N ARG A 178 9.92 -2.16 -2.11
CA ARG A 178 10.26 -3.35 -2.89
C ARG A 178 9.07 -4.27 -3.13
N ILE A 179 8.26 -4.53 -2.11
CA ILE A 179 7.01 -5.29 -2.24
C ILE A 179 6.11 -4.68 -3.31
N LEU A 180 5.88 -3.37 -3.26
CA LEU A 180 5.02 -2.66 -4.20
C LEU A 180 5.59 -2.59 -5.60
N PHE A 181 6.91 -2.43 -5.72
CA PHE A 181 7.59 -2.43 -7.01
C PHE A 181 7.46 -3.78 -7.73
N ILE A 182 7.72 -4.88 -7.02
CA ILE A 182 7.56 -6.24 -7.56
C ILE A 182 6.09 -6.50 -7.91
N TYR A 183 5.15 -6.14 -7.03
CA TYR A 183 3.72 -6.27 -7.30
C TYR A 183 3.32 -5.54 -8.59
N ALA A 184 3.74 -4.30 -8.76
CA ALA A 184 3.38 -3.49 -9.91
C ALA A 184 3.99 -4.04 -11.22
N LYS A 185 5.21 -4.58 -11.18
CA LYS A 185 5.84 -5.24 -12.33
C LYS A 185 5.11 -6.53 -12.73
N LEU A 186 4.64 -7.32 -11.76
CA LEU A 186 3.85 -8.54 -12.01
C LEU A 186 2.44 -8.24 -12.50
N ASN A 187 1.93 -7.04 -12.27
CA ASN A 187 0.58 -6.62 -12.64
C ASN A 187 0.60 -5.40 -13.57
N PRO A 188 1.21 -5.47 -14.78
CA PRO A 188 1.43 -4.31 -15.64
C PRO A 188 0.13 -3.65 -16.13
N GLY A 189 -0.99 -4.37 -16.13
CA GLY A 189 -2.31 -3.84 -16.48
C GLY A 189 -2.87 -2.86 -15.44
N GLN A 190 -2.48 -2.98 -14.18
CA GLN A 190 -2.85 -2.08 -13.09
C GLN A 190 -1.68 -1.17 -12.71
N GLY A 191 -0.48 -1.74 -12.60
CA GLY A 191 0.71 -1.06 -12.09
C GLY A 191 0.59 -0.69 -10.62
N TYR A 192 1.32 0.35 -10.22
CA TYR A 192 1.17 0.98 -8.91
C TYR A 192 0.13 2.09 -8.95
N VAL A 193 -0.77 2.09 -8.00
CA VAL A 193 -1.72 3.17 -7.79
C VAL A 193 -1.49 3.78 -6.41
N GLN A 194 -1.47 5.11 -6.34
CA GLN A 194 -1.29 5.84 -5.08
C GLN A 194 -2.31 5.39 -4.03
N GLY A 195 -1.81 5.09 -2.83
CA GLY A 195 -2.60 4.54 -1.72
C GLY A 195 -2.36 3.04 -1.48
N MET A 196 -1.78 2.30 -2.41
CA MET A 196 -1.41 0.90 -2.17
C MET A 196 -0.39 0.76 -1.03
N ASN A 197 0.45 1.77 -0.79
CA ASN A 197 1.34 1.85 0.36
C ASN A 197 0.58 1.80 1.70
N GLU A 198 -0.61 2.42 1.77
CA GLU A 198 -1.46 2.41 2.97
C GLU A 198 -2.09 1.03 3.25
N ILE A 199 -2.15 0.17 2.23
CA ILE A 199 -2.63 -1.20 2.38
C ILE A 199 -1.49 -2.15 2.78
N VAL A 200 -0.32 -2.02 2.15
CA VAL A 200 0.83 -2.90 2.46
C VAL A 200 1.42 -2.62 3.84
N GLY A 201 1.43 -1.36 4.27
CA GLY A 201 2.05 -0.92 5.54
C GLY A 201 1.55 -1.68 6.76
N PRO A 202 0.25 -1.69 7.07
CA PRO A 202 -0.29 -2.42 8.22
C PRO A 202 -0.03 -3.93 8.17
N ILE A 203 -0.08 -4.56 6.98
CA ILE A 203 0.21 -5.99 6.82
C ILE A 203 1.68 -6.25 7.14
N TYR A 204 2.58 -5.47 6.55
CA TYR A 204 4.01 -5.59 6.79
C TYR A 204 4.36 -5.34 8.26
N TYR A 205 3.77 -4.31 8.88
CA TYR A 205 3.96 -4.02 10.30
C TYR A 205 3.65 -5.23 11.19
N VAL A 206 2.49 -5.86 10.99
CA VAL A 206 2.07 -7.04 11.78
C VAL A 206 3.05 -8.20 11.61
N PHE A 207 3.59 -8.42 10.41
CA PHE A 207 4.47 -9.55 10.14
C PHE A 207 5.91 -9.30 10.58
N SER A 208 6.40 -8.07 10.40
CA SER A 208 7.77 -7.67 10.79
C SER A 208 7.93 -7.43 12.29
N THR A 209 6.82 -7.28 13.03
CA THR A 209 6.83 -7.19 14.50
C THR A 209 6.41 -8.50 15.19
N ASP A 210 6.31 -9.61 14.45
CA ASP A 210 6.00 -10.92 15.04
C ASP A 210 7.03 -11.29 16.11
N THR A 211 6.57 -11.82 17.22
CA THR A 211 7.44 -12.27 18.33
C THR A 211 8.26 -13.50 17.99
N ASN A 212 7.83 -14.28 16.99
CA ASN A 212 8.56 -15.42 16.48
C ASN A 212 9.55 -14.97 15.40
N LEU A 213 10.85 -15.09 15.67
CA LEU A 213 11.95 -14.66 14.80
C LEU A 213 11.92 -15.35 13.43
N GLU A 214 11.60 -16.64 13.38
CA GLU A 214 11.49 -17.41 12.14
C GLU A 214 10.42 -16.84 11.19
N TRP A 215 9.29 -16.39 11.75
CA TRP A 215 8.25 -15.73 10.96
C TRP A 215 8.65 -14.31 10.56
N ARG A 216 9.30 -13.60 11.48
CA ARG A 216 9.72 -12.21 11.26
C ARG A 216 10.80 -12.09 10.18
N GLU A 217 11.73 -13.04 10.10
CA GLU A 217 12.75 -13.11 9.04
C GLU A 217 12.15 -13.13 7.64
N HIS A 218 10.98 -13.72 7.50
CA HIS A 218 10.29 -13.85 6.21
C HIS A 218 9.10 -12.90 6.05
N ALA A 219 9.03 -11.85 6.86
CA ALA A 219 7.91 -10.91 6.87
C ALA A 219 7.65 -10.27 5.50
N GLU A 220 8.70 -9.99 4.75
CA GLU A 220 8.61 -9.39 3.41
C GLU A 220 7.89 -10.31 2.42
N ALA A 221 8.37 -11.54 2.25
CA ALA A 221 7.78 -12.50 1.33
C ALA A 221 6.33 -12.84 1.73
N ASP A 222 6.09 -13.09 3.01
CA ASP A 222 4.77 -13.40 3.53
C ASP A 222 3.81 -12.20 3.33
N CYS A 223 4.30 -10.96 3.50
CA CYS A 223 3.54 -9.74 3.26
C CYS A 223 3.18 -9.59 1.78
N PHE A 224 4.12 -9.82 0.87
CA PHE A 224 3.89 -9.75 -0.56
C PHE A 224 2.71 -10.64 -1.01
N PHE A 225 2.67 -11.90 -0.58
CA PHE A 225 1.58 -12.81 -0.97
C PHE A 225 0.26 -12.47 -0.30
N CYS A 226 0.27 -12.06 0.97
CA CYS A 226 -0.95 -11.61 1.66
C CYS A 226 -1.51 -10.32 1.03
N PHE A 227 -0.63 -9.35 0.69
CA PHE A 227 -1.00 -8.14 -0.02
C PHE A 227 -1.56 -8.47 -1.42
N THR A 228 -0.91 -9.35 -2.18
CA THR A 228 -1.37 -9.77 -3.51
C THR A 228 -2.74 -10.45 -3.43
N SER A 229 -2.97 -11.29 -2.43
CA SER A 229 -4.27 -11.92 -2.21
C SER A 229 -5.36 -10.88 -1.90
N LEU A 230 -5.09 -9.93 -0.99
CA LEU A 230 -6.02 -8.85 -0.69
C LEU A 230 -6.29 -7.98 -1.92
N MET A 231 -5.24 -7.62 -2.67
CA MET A 231 -5.39 -6.83 -3.90
C MET A 231 -6.20 -7.55 -4.97
N SER A 232 -6.17 -8.88 -5.02
CA SER A 232 -7.03 -9.63 -5.96
C SER A 232 -8.53 -9.44 -5.69
N GLU A 233 -8.89 -9.10 -4.46
CA GLU A 233 -10.26 -8.81 -4.05
C GLU A 233 -10.61 -7.32 -4.26
N ILE A 234 -9.69 -6.39 -3.91
CA ILE A 234 -10.00 -4.95 -3.85
C ILE A 234 -9.49 -4.15 -5.06
N ARG A 235 -8.78 -4.77 -6.01
CA ARG A 235 -8.12 -4.08 -7.12
C ARG A 235 -9.06 -3.22 -7.97
N ASP A 236 -10.32 -3.64 -8.12
CA ASP A 236 -11.29 -2.95 -8.97
C ASP A 236 -11.63 -1.56 -8.40
N ASN A 237 -11.48 -1.36 -7.08
CA ASN A 237 -11.61 -0.06 -6.43
C ASN A 237 -10.48 0.92 -6.78
N PHE A 238 -9.36 0.44 -7.35
CA PHE A 238 -8.22 1.23 -7.79
C PHE A 238 -8.20 1.49 -9.30
N ILE A 239 -9.17 0.96 -10.06
CA ILE A 239 -9.20 1.06 -11.52
C ILE A 239 -10.26 2.08 -11.93
N LYS A 240 -9.81 3.28 -12.30
CA LYS A 240 -10.69 4.41 -12.67
C LYS A 240 -11.73 4.09 -13.74
N SER A 241 -11.41 3.20 -14.70
CA SER A 241 -12.36 2.80 -15.75
C SER A 241 -13.50 1.93 -15.24
N LEU A 242 -13.40 1.42 -13.99
CA LEU A 242 -14.43 0.61 -13.34
C LEU A 242 -15.23 1.38 -12.28
N ASP A 243 -14.96 2.68 -12.08
CA ASP A 243 -15.63 3.48 -11.06
C ASP A 243 -17.16 3.44 -11.18
N ASP A 244 -17.69 3.44 -12.39
CA ASP A 244 -19.11 3.41 -12.69
C ASP A 244 -19.67 1.99 -12.91
N SER A 245 -18.87 0.94 -12.70
CA SER A 245 -19.31 -0.45 -12.85
C SER A 245 -20.08 -0.95 -11.63
N GLU A 246 -20.84 -2.03 -11.79
CA GLU A 246 -21.58 -2.68 -10.68
C GLU A 246 -20.64 -3.22 -9.58
N HIS A 247 -19.36 -3.45 -9.90
CA HIS A 247 -18.34 -4.00 -8.99
C HIS A 247 -17.31 -2.95 -8.58
N GLY A 248 -17.40 -1.73 -9.09
CA GLY A 248 -16.46 -0.65 -8.80
C GLY A 248 -16.81 0.13 -7.53
N ILE A 249 -15.92 1.08 -7.21
CA ILE A 249 -16.03 1.92 -6.02
C ILE A 249 -17.34 2.73 -5.99
N GLY A 250 -17.88 3.13 -7.15
CA GLY A 250 -19.17 3.83 -7.26
C GLY A 250 -20.32 3.02 -6.69
N SER A 251 -20.36 1.72 -6.94
CA SER A 251 -21.37 0.81 -6.38
C SER A 251 -21.28 0.75 -4.85
N LEU A 252 -20.08 0.67 -4.28
CA LEU A 252 -19.88 0.67 -2.83
C LEU A 252 -20.32 2.00 -2.20
N MET A 253 -20.05 3.14 -2.84
CA MET A 253 -20.51 4.46 -2.38
C MET A 253 -22.05 4.57 -2.42
N ASN A 254 -22.69 4.04 -3.47
CA ASN A 254 -24.15 3.98 -3.56
C ASN A 254 -24.73 3.09 -2.44
N ARG A 255 -24.18 1.90 -2.23
CA ARG A 255 -24.58 1.01 -1.11
C ARG A 255 -24.44 1.68 0.25
N LEU A 256 -23.36 2.46 0.47
CA LEU A 256 -23.20 3.25 1.69
C LEU A 256 -24.37 4.23 1.86
N MET A 257 -24.72 4.98 0.83
CA MET A 257 -25.81 5.96 0.91
C MET A 257 -27.18 5.30 1.10
N GLU A 258 -27.43 4.16 0.48
CA GLU A 258 -28.64 3.36 0.71
C GLU A 258 -28.70 2.82 2.15
N THR A 259 -27.58 2.36 2.69
CA THR A 259 -27.49 1.89 4.08
C THR A 259 -27.73 3.04 5.07
N VAL A 260 -27.15 4.21 4.83
CA VAL A 260 -27.43 5.43 5.64
C VAL A 260 -28.91 5.79 5.57
N LYS A 261 -29.52 5.76 4.36
CA LYS A 261 -30.94 6.02 4.18
C LYS A 261 -31.82 5.03 4.96
N ALA A 262 -31.48 3.75 4.90
CA ALA A 262 -32.23 2.71 5.61
C ALA A 262 -32.13 2.82 7.14
N LYS A 263 -31.00 3.29 7.67
CA LYS A 263 -30.76 3.38 9.13
C LYS A 263 -31.10 4.76 9.72
N ASP A 264 -30.92 5.85 8.96
CA ASP A 264 -31.21 7.22 9.39
C ASP A 264 -31.62 8.10 8.20
N VAL A 265 -32.91 8.14 7.93
CA VAL A 265 -33.49 8.94 6.84
C VAL A 265 -33.17 10.44 7.01
N ARG A 266 -33.22 10.96 8.25
CA ARG A 266 -32.99 12.38 8.52
C ARG A 266 -31.54 12.77 8.22
N LEU A 267 -30.58 11.94 8.60
CA LEU A 267 -29.17 12.15 8.28
C LEU A 267 -28.96 12.09 6.76
N HIS A 268 -29.53 11.09 6.09
CA HIS A 268 -29.45 10.97 4.64
C HIS A 268 -30.01 12.22 3.92
N CYS A 269 -31.20 12.71 4.32
CA CYS A 269 -31.76 13.94 3.75
C CYS A 269 -30.83 15.13 3.96
N ARG A 270 -30.25 15.27 5.16
CA ARG A 270 -29.33 16.37 5.47
C ARG A 270 -28.07 16.33 4.60
N ILE A 271 -27.50 15.16 4.39
CA ILE A 271 -26.33 14.95 3.49
C ILE A 271 -26.69 15.40 2.07
N LEU A 272 -27.86 15.04 1.57
CA LEU A 272 -28.33 15.46 0.23
C LEU A 272 -28.60 16.97 0.14
N GLU A 273 -29.28 17.54 1.14
CA GLU A 273 -29.58 18.99 1.21
C GLU A 273 -28.30 19.84 1.14
N GLN A 274 -27.25 19.40 1.82
CA GLN A 274 -25.97 20.06 1.82
C GLN A 274 -25.08 19.69 0.62
N ASN A 275 -25.56 18.82 -0.28
CA ASN A 275 -24.81 18.32 -1.44
C ASN A 275 -23.44 17.72 -1.06
N LEU A 276 -23.35 17.07 0.12
CA LEU A 276 -22.17 16.34 0.57
C LEU A 276 -22.10 14.99 -0.14
N ARG A 277 -21.48 14.97 -1.29
CA ARG A 277 -21.37 13.75 -2.10
C ARG A 277 -20.37 12.76 -1.51
N PRO A 278 -20.64 11.45 -1.57
CA PRO A 278 -19.78 10.41 -1.00
C PRO A 278 -18.38 10.39 -1.64
N GLU A 279 -18.23 10.83 -2.89
CA GLU A 279 -16.92 10.91 -3.58
C GLU A 279 -15.91 11.80 -2.85
N PHE A 280 -16.37 12.76 -2.04
CA PHE A 280 -15.49 13.68 -1.32
C PHE A 280 -14.82 13.06 -0.09
N TYR A 281 -15.34 11.93 0.43
CA TYR A 281 -14.85 11.28 1.65
C TYR A 281 -14.86 9.76 1.58
N ALA A 282 -15.98 9.16 1.15
CA ALA A 282 -16.17 7.72 1.17
C ALA A 282 -15.29 6.99 0.14
N PHE A 283 -14.88 7.67 -0.94
CA PHE A 283 -13.92 7.12 -1.90
C PHE A 283 -12.64 6.66 -1.19
N ARG A 284 -12.01 7.55 -0.41
CA ARG A 284 -10.79 7.24 0.35
C ARG A 284 -11.05 6.17 1.42
N TRP A 285 -12.16 6.28 2.15
CA TRP A 285 -12.52 5.34 3.21
C TRP A 285 -12.65 3.90 2.68
N LEU A 286 -13.34 3.73 1.58
CA LEU A 286 -13.61 2.43 0.98
C LEU A 286 -12.40 1.88 0.22
N THR A 287 -11.72 2.70 -0.56
CA THR A 287 -10.56 2.27 -1.36
C THR A 287 -9.40 1.84 -0.47
N LEU A 288 -9.12 2.59 0.60
CA LEU A 288 -8.00 2.35 1.50
C LEU A 288 -8.36 1.54 2.75
N LEU A 289 -9.55 0.94 2.79
CA LEU A 289 -10.02 0.14 3.95
C LEU A 289 -9.86 0.89 5.29
N LEU A 290 -10.11 2.21 5.28
CA LEU A 290 -10.02 3.10 6.43
C LEU A 290 -8.62 3.24 7.06
N SER A 291 -7.56 2.82 6.36
CA SER A 291 -6.18 2.85 6.89
C SER A 291 -5.68 4.26 7.22
N GLN A 292 -6.22 5.29 6.58
CA GLN A 292 -5.86 6.69 6.82
C GLN A 292 -6.78 7.43 7.80
N GLU A 293 -7.85 6.77 8.26
CA GLU A 293 -8.87 7.43 9.11
C GLU A 293 -8.60 7.23 10.61
N PHE A 294 -7.79 6.24 10.96
CA PHE A 294 -7.50 5.86 12.33
C PHE A 294 -6.00 5.66 12.57
N PRO A 295 -5.52 5.84 13.82
CA PRO A 295 -4.16 5.44 14.20
C PRO A 295 -3.92 3.94 13.91
N LEU A 296 -2.68 3.56 13.61
CA LEU A 296 -2.35 2.18 13.22
C LEU A 296 -2.89 1.10 14.16
N PRO A 297 -2.82 1.22 15.50
CA PRO A 297 -3.39 0.20 16.39
C PRO A 297 -4.89 -0.04 16.18
N ASP A 298 -5.64 1.04 15.90
CA ASP A 298 -7.08 0.98 15.64
C ASP A 298 -7.37 0.40 14.25
N VAL A 299 -6.53 0.72 13.26
CA VAL A 299 -6.58 0.09 11.92
C VAL A 299 -6.37 -1.42 12.04
N LEU A 300 -5.37 -1.87 12.80
CA LEU A 300 -5.11 -3.29 13.00
C LEU A 300 -6.31 -3.99 13.66
N ARG A 301 -6.91 -3.35 14.67
CA ARG A 301 -8.11 -3.86 15.34
C ARG A 301 -9.30 -3.94 14.39
N LEU A 302 -9.50 -2.93 13.55
CA LEU A 302 -10.55 -2.88 12.54
C LEU A 302 -10.37 -3.98 11.50
N TRP A 303 -9.14 -4.15 11.02
CA TRP A 303 -8.81 -5.16 10.01
C TRP A 303 -8.90 -6.59 10.53
N ASP A 304 -8.70 -6.83 11.85
CA ASP A 304 -9.00 -8.12 12.46
C ASP A 304 -10.47 -8.53 12.20
N SER A 305 -11.40 -7.58 12.36
CA SER A 305 -12.83 -7.80 12.11
C SER A 305 -13.13 -7.93 10.62
N LEU A 306 -12.53 -7.05 9.81
CA LEU A 306 -12.77 -6.99 8.38
C LEU A 306 -12.30 -8.27 7.68
N PHE A 307 -11.08 -8.75 8.00
CA PHE A 307 -10.55 -9.98 7.40
C PHE A 307 -11.30 -11.24 7.87
N ALA A 308 -11.83 -11.22 9.09
CA ALA A 308 -12.58 -12.34 9.64
C ALA A 308 -14.02 -12.44 9.13
N ASP A 309 -14.49 -11.44 8.40
CA ASP A 309 -15.83 -11.40 7.84
C ASP A 309 -15.93 -12.15 6.52
N GLU A 310 -17.06 -12.84 6.31
CA GLU A 310 -17.31 -13.55 5.05
C GLU A 310 -17.62 -12.57 3.91
N ASP A 311 -18.28 -11.44 4.21
CA ASP A 311 -18.53 -10.35 3.27
C ASP A 311 -17.85 -9.07 3.75
N ARG A 312 -16.55 -8.96 3.46
CA ARG A 312 -15.69 -7.82 3.86
C ARG A 312 -16.22 -6.48 3.38
N TYR A 313 -16.79 -6.45 2.18
CA TYR A 313 -17.31 -5.21 1.59
C TYR A 313 -18.57 -4.75 2.28
N GLU A 314 -19.48 -5.67 2.61
CA GLU A 314 -20.70 -5.32 3.35
C GLU A 314 -20.34 -4.80 4.74
N LEU A 315 -19.42 -5.47 5.44
CA LEU A 315 -18.96 -4.99 6.73
C LEU A 315 -18.27 -3.62 6.62
N LEU A 316 -17.45 -3.39 5.59
CA LEU A 316 -16.79 -2.11 5.35
C LEU A 316 -17.81 -0.99 5.13
N VAL A 317 -18.84 -1.23 4.34
CA VAL A 317 -19.96 -0.29 4.14
C VAL A 317 -20.69 -0.01 5.46
N CYS A 318 -20.95 -1.05 6.26
CA CYS A 318 -21.55 -0.90 7.59
C CYS A 318 -20.66 -0.09 8.54
N ILE A 319 -19.34 -0.25 8.49
CA ILE A 319 -18.38 0.54 9.28
C ILE A 319 -18.44 2.01 8.84
N CYS A 320 -18.40 2.31 7.55
CA CYS A 320 -18.52 3.67 7.03
C CYS A 320 -19.86 4.32 7.42
N CYS A 321 -20.95 3.56 7.37
CA CYS A 321 -22.27 4.00 7.83
C CYS A 321 -22.26 4.29 9.35
N ALA A 322 -21.64 3.42 10.15
CA ALA A 322 -21.52 3.60 11.59
C ALA A 322 -20.74 4.89 11.92
N MET A 323 -19.66 5.18 11.19
CA MET A 323 -18.92 6.42 11.34
C MET A 323 -19.79 7.64 11.13
N LEU A 324 -20.61 7.68 10.09
CA LEU A 324 -21.55 8.78 9.85
C LEU A 324 -22.62 8.91 10.95
N ILE A 325 -23.14 7.78 11.41
CA ILE A 325 -24.17 7.77 12.48
C ILE A 325 -23.57 8.22 13.83
N LEU A 326 -22.35 7.87 14.14
CA LEU A 326 -21.70 8.27 15.39
C LEU A 326 -21.45 9.78 15.49
N VAL A 327 -21.26 10.45 14.35
CA VAL A 327 -21.12 11.92 14.27
C VAL A 327 -22.41 12.61 13.82
N ARG A 328 -23.55 11.93 13.88
CA ARG A 328 -24.85 12.36 13.41
C ARG A 328 -25.25 13.77 13.86
N THR A 329 -25.16 14.05 15.15
CA THR A 329 -25.57 15.32 15.71
C THR A 329 -24.77 16.47 15.10
N GLN A 330 -23.44 16.28 14.99
CA GLN A 330 -22.56 17.27 14.38
C GLN A 330 -22.90 17.50 12.89
N LEU A 331 -23.19 16.41 12.14
CA LEU A 331 -23.59 16.51 10.74
C LEU A 331 -24.94 17.22 10.55
N LEU A 332 -25.91 16.97 11.42
CA LEU A 332 -27.23 17.63 11.34
C LEU A 332 -27.17 19.13 11.60
N ASP A 333 -26.30 19.56 12.50
CA ASP A 333 -26.17 20.95 12.95
C ASP A 333 -25.18 21.77 12.13
N SER A 334 -24.43 21.14 11.20
CA SER A 334 -23.37 21.75 10.40
C SER A 334 -23.84 22.20 9.01
N ASP A 335 -23.18 23.21 8.46
CA ASP A 335 -23.21 23.57 7.04
C ASP A 335 -22.23 22.70 6.21
N PHE A 336 -22.25 22.84 4.87
CA PHE A 336 -21.39 22.06 3.98
C PHE A 336 -19.90 22.10 4.32
N PRO A 337 -19.25 23.29 4.54
CA PRO A 337 -17.82 23.35 4.90
C PRO A 337 -17.48 22.60 6.19
N ALA A 338 -18.33 22.73 7.22
CA ALA A 338 -18.14 22.07 8.50
C ALA A 338 -18.34 20.55 8.38
N MET A 339 -19.37 20.11 7.64
CA MET A 339 -19.58 18.69 7.34
C MET A 339 -18.41 18.10 6.56
N MET A 340 -17.93 18.82 5.54
CA MET A 340 -16.78 18.39 4.72
C MET A 340 -15.54 18.19 5.59
N LYS A 341 -15.23 19.17 6.43
CA LYS A 341 -14.10 19.08 7.36
C LYS A 341 -14.24 17.89 8.31
N LEU A 342 -15.44 17.66 8.84
CA LEU A 342 -15.72 16.58 9.78
C LEU A 342 -15.48 15.19 9.16
N VAL A 343 -15.93 14.97 7.92
CA VAL A 343 -15.77 13.66 7.25
C VAL A 343 -14.39 13.46 6.63
N GLN A 344 -13.68 14.55 6.29
CA GLN A 344 -12.30 14.46 5.77
C GLN A 344 -11.25 14.32 6.88
N THR A 345 -11.56 14.79 8.08
CA THR A 345 -10.73 14.63 9.27
C THR A 345 -11.61 14.06 10.37
N TYR A 346 -11.84 12.75 10.26
CA TYR A 346 -12.74 12.05 11.17
C TYR A 346 -12.25 12.20 12.62
N PRO A 347 -13.12 12.58 13.57
CA PRO A 347 -12.69 12.79 14.96
C PRO A 347 -12.23 11.49 15.59
N VAL A 348 -11.19 11.60 16.42
CA VAL A 348 -10.69 10.46 17.20
C VAL A 348 -11.84 9.87 17.99
N SER A 349 -12.12 8.59 17.76
CA SER A 349 -13.20 7.86 18.42
C SER A 349 -12.69 6.50 18.88
N ASP A 350 -13.36 5.94 19.86
CA ASP A 350 -13.11 4.57 20.29
C ASP A 350 -13.49 3.60 19.16
N ILE A 351 -12.49 2.96 18.55
CA ILE A 351 -12.69 2.02 17.43
C ILE A 351 -13.67 0.89 17.78
N GLN A 352 -13.72 0.50 19.05
CA GLN A 352 -14.64 -0.53 19.49
C GLN A 352 -16.11 -0.10 19.36
N LYS A 353 -16.39 1.20 19.60
CA LYS A 353 -17.75 1.76 19.37
C LYS A 353 -18.11 1.75 17.91
N VAL A 354 -17.16 2.06 17.02
CA VAL A 354 -17.36 2.03 15.57
C VAL A 354 -17.71 0.61 15.12
N ILE A 355 -16.90 -0.38 15.53
CA ILE A 355 -17.10 -1.79 15.17
C ILE A 355 -18.40 -2.33 15.74
N SER A 356 -18.73 -2.02 17.01
CA SER A 356 -19.98 -2.47 17.64
C SER A 356 -21.21 -1.86 16.93
N LYS A 357 -21.14 -0.58 16.54
CA LYS A 357 -22.20 0.07 15.78
C LYS A 357 -22.32 -0.52 14.38
N ALA A 358 -21.22 -0.85 13.74
CA ALA A 358 -21.24 -1.52 12.44
C ALA A 358 -21.86 -2.92 12.51
N ALA A 359 -21.57 -3.70 13.55
CA ALA A 359 -22.18 -5.00 13.79
C ALA A 359 -23.71 -4.89 14.00
N GLU A 360 -24.17 -3.91 14.78
CA GLU A 360 -25.59 -3.60 14.94
C GLU A 360 -26.26 -3.26 13.59
N ILE A 361 -25.60 -2.46 12.76
CA ILE A 361 -26.09 -2.09 11.41
C ILE A 361 -26.18 -3.33 10.53
N ALA A 362 -25.18 -4.20 10.57
CA ALA A 362 -25.15 -5.46 9.83
C ALA A 362 -26.14 -6.52 10.34
N GLY A 363 -26.79 -6.29 11.51
CA GLY A 363 -27.72 -7.25 12.11
C GLY A 363 -27.01 -8.44 12.79
N ARG A 364 -25.82 -8.22 13.32
CA ARG A 364 -24.95 -9.21 13.97
C ARG A 364 -24.79 -8.97 15.45
#